data_b755e3c1e040e81900cf99456a5368d4
#
_entry.id   b755e3c1e040e81900cf99456a5368d4
#
_cell.length_a   1.000
_cell.length_b   1.000
_cell.length_c   1.000
_cell.angle_alpha   90.00
_cell.angle_beta   90.00
_cell.angle_gamma   90.00
#
_symmetry.space_group_name_H-M   'P 1'
#
loop_
_entity.id
_entity.type
_entity.pdbx_description
1 polymer ?
#
loop_
_entity_poly.entity_id
_entity_poly.type
_entity_poly.pdbx_seq_one_letter_code
_entity_poly.pdbx_strand_id
1 'polypeptide(L)' 'MVTVELELSVDDCRTLYTAVCDAIRYWPGSPARPPEEQEKLQQMKLFLFSIMCEASLDK' A
#
# COMPACT_ATOMS: atom_id res chain seq x y z
N MET A 1 6.08 -6.34 19.49
CA MET A 1 5.35 -5.99 18.27
C MET A 1 4.65 -7.23 17.70
N VAL A 2 3.39 -7.11 17.37
CA VAL A 2 2.66 -8.22 16.76
C VAL A 2 2.87 -8.20 15.25
N THR A 3 3.27 -9.33 14.69
CA THR A 3 3.44 -9.48 13.26
C THR A 3 2.30 -10.32 12.70
N VAL A 4 1.73 -9.89 11.58
CA VAL A 4 0.63 -10.59 10.94
C VAL A 4 1.07 -11.10 9.58
N GLU A 5 0.82 -12.38 9.33
CA GLU A 5 1.10 -12.98 8.03
C GLU A 5 -0.21 -13.17 7.28
N LEU A 6 -0.23 -12.79 6.00
CA LEU A 6 -1.42 -12.87 5.16
C LEU A 6 -1.07 -13.54 3.84
N GLU A 7 -2.02 -14.32 3.32
CA GLU A 7 -1.95 -14.82 1.96
C GLU A 7 -2.86 -13.96 1.08
N LEU A 8 -2.28 -13.38 0.04
CA LEU A 8 -3.02 -12.50 -0.88
C LEU A 8 -2.75 -12.92 -2.31
N SER A 9 -3.80 -12.95 -3.11
CA SER A 9 -3.63 -13.14 -4.54
C SER A 9 -3.06 -11.87 -5.18
N VAL A 10 -2.60 -11.98 -6.42
CA VAL A 10 -2.12 -10.80 -7.16
C VAL A 10 -3.24 -9.78 -7.32
N ASP A 11 -4.47 -10.23 -7.51
CA ASP A 11 -5.63 -9.34 -7.60
C ASP A 11 -5.88 -8.60 -6.30
N ASP A 12 -5.72 -9.28 -5.16
CA ASP A 12 -5.87 -8.66 -3.85
C ASP A 12 -4.80 -7.59 -3.64
N CYS A 13 -3.56 -7.86 -4.04
CA CYS A 13 -2.47 -6.90 -3.95
C CYS A 13 -2.76 -5.67 -4.82
N ARG A 14 -3.30 -5.89 -6.01
CA ARG A 14 -3.67 -4.80 -6.92
C ARG A 14 -4.78 -3.93 -6.31
N THR A 15 -5.77 -4.56 -5.71
CA THR A 15 -6.86 -3.84 -5.04
C THR A 15 -6.32 -2.99 -3.89
N LEU A 16 -5.44 -3.56 -3.07
CA LEU A 16 -4.82 -2.83 -1.97
C LEU A 16 -3.96 -1.68 -2.48
N TYR A 17 -3.21 -1.91 -3.54
CA TYR A 17 -2.39 -0.86 -4.15
C TYR A 17 -3.26 0.31 -4.61
N THR A 18 -4.36 0.02 -5.28
CA THR A 18 -5.30 1.05 -5.74
C THR A 18 -5.87 1.82 -4.55
N ALA A 19 -6.27 1.11 -3.49
CA ALA A 19 -6.80 1.75 -2.29
C ALA A 19 -5.78 2.67 -1.63
N VAL A 20 -4.51 2.24 -1.56
CA VAL A 20 -3.44 3.06 -0.99
C VAL A 20 -3.19 4.30 -1.86
N CYS A 21 -3.17 4.13 -3.17
CA CYS A 21 -3.01 5.26 -4.09
C CYS A 21 -4.13 6.28 -3.92
N ASP A 22 -5.37 5.81 -3.80
CA ASP A 22 -6.51 6.69 -3.58
C ASP A 22 -6.41 7.41 -2.25
N ALA A 23 -5.96 6.71 -1.20
CA ALA A 23 -5.78 7.32 0.11
C ALA A 23 -4.75 8.44 0.07
N ILE A 24 -3.67 8.27 -0.67
CA ILE A 24 -2.64 9.28 -0.84
C ILE A 24 -3.19 10.47 -1.64
N ARG A 25 -3.90 10.18 -2.73
CA ARG A 25 -4.44 11.18 -3.63
C ARG A 25 -5.43 12.11 -2.95
N TYR A 26 -6.29 11.53 -2.10
CA TYR A 26 -7.34 12.28 -1.41
C TYR A 26 -6.96 12.62 0.03
N TRP A 27 -5.68 12.61 0.34
CA TRP A 27 -5.18 12.94 1.67
C TRP A 27 -5.62 14.36 2.06
N PRO A 28 -6.33 14.49 3.20
CA PRO A 28 -6.81 15.82 3.61
C PRO A 28 -5.71 16.74 4.11
N GLY A 29 -4.56 16.19 4.45
CA GLY A 29 -3.44 16.98 4.93
C GLY A 29 -3.47 17.21 6.42
N SER A 30 -2.39 17.81 6.91
CA SER A 30 -2.26 18.22 8.30
C SER A 30 -3.03 19.54 8.49
N PRO A 31 -3.70 19.76 9.63
CA PRO A 31 -3.75 18.92 10.83
C PRO A 31 -4.88 17.90 10.83
N ALA A 32 -5.62 17.75 9.75
CA ALA A 32 -6.75 16.83 9.72
C ALA A 32 -6.30 15.39 9.98
N ARG A 33 -5.13 15.00 9.46
CA ARG A 33 -4.55 13.67 9.69
C ARG A 33 -3.05 13.80 9.94
N PRO A 34 -2.47 12.89 10.76
CA PRO A 34 -1.04 12.97 11.08
C PRO A 34 -0.15 12.77 9.84
N PRO A 35 0.94 13.54 9.70
CA PRO A 35 1.85 13.37 8.57
C PRO A 35 2.53 12.00 8.53
N GLU A 36 2.71 11.36 9.67
CA GLU A 36 3.29 10.02 9.74
C GLU A 36 2.44 8.98 9.01
N GLU A 37 1.15 9.20 8.99
CA GLU A 37 0.22 8.31 8.30
C GLU A 37 0.44 8.35 6.79
N GLN A 38 0.69 9.53 6.25
CA GLN A 38 1.00 9.67 4.83
C GLN A 38 2.32 8.98 4.47
N GLU A 39 3.30 9.09 5.33
CA GLU A 39 4.58 8.41 5.16
C GLU A 39 4.39 6.90 5.08
N LYS A 40 3.57 6.35 5.96
CA LYS A 40 3.26 4.92 5.95
C LYS A 40 2.53 4.51 4.68
N LEU A 41 1.61 5.33 4.20
CA LEU A 41 0.92 5.06 2.95
C LEU A 41 1.89 5.00 1.77
N GLN A 42 2.86 5.91 1.73
CA GLN A 42 3.88 5.90 0.68
C GLN A 42 4.71 4.62 0.73
N GLN A 43 5.09 4.19 1.93
CA GLN A 43 5.84 2.96 2.12
C GLN A 43 5.05 1.74 1.67
N MET A 44 3.77 1.69 2.01
CA MET A 44 2.88 0.60 1.60
C MET A 44 2.71 0.57 0.09
N LYS A 45 2.61 1.73 -0.54
CA LYS A 45 2.51 1.82 -1.99
C LYS A 45 3.71 1.17 -2.66
N LEU A 46 4.91 1.51 -2.20
CA LEU A 46 6.14 0.96 -2.76
C LEU A 46 6.24 -0.54 -2.52
N PHE A 47 5.85 -0.98 -1.35
CA PHE A 47 5.87 -2.40 -0.98
C PHE A 47 4.94 -3.21 -1.88
N LEU A 48 3.71 -2.78 -2.04
CA LEU A 48 2.72 -3.46 -2.89
C LEU A 48 3.14 -3.45 -4.36
N PHE A 49 3.68 -2.34 -4.82
CA PHE A 49 4.19 -2.24 -6.19
C PHE A 49 5.30 -3.24 -6.42
N SER A 50 6.21 -3.38 -5.47
CA SER A 50 7.31 -4.33 -5.54
C SER A 50 6.81 -5.76 -5.66
N ILE A 51 5.81 -6.13 -4.86
CA ILE A 51 5.20 -7.45 -4.90
C ILE A 51 4.57 -7.72 -6.26
N MET A 52 3.86 -6.74 -6.80
CA MET A 52 3.20 -6.88 -8.10
C MET A 52 4.22 -7.06 -9.22
N CYS A 53 5.34 -6.36 -9.15
CA CYS A 53 6.42 -6.50 -10.12
C CYS A 53 7.05 -7.89 -10.06
N GLU A 54 7.29 -8.40 -8.85
CA GLU A 54 7.83 -9.74 -8.67
C GLU A 54 6.90 -10.81 -9.20
N ALA A 55 5.61 -10.67 -8.95
CA ALA A 55 4.61 -11.61 -9.46
C ALA A 55 4.59 -11.62 -10.98
N SER A 56 4.79 -10.47 -11.61
CA SER A 56 4.85 -10.37 -13.08
C SER A 56 6.07 -11.07 -13.66
N LEU A 57 7.18 -11.04 -12.94
CA LEU A 57 8.42 -11.66 -13.39
C LEU A 57 8.37 -13.18 -13.32
N ASP A 58 7.55 -13.73 -12.44
CA ASP A 58 7.43 -15.16 -12.22
C ASP A 58 6.60 -15.89 -13.26
N LYS A 59 6.08 -15.20 -14.23
CA LYS A 59 5.27 -15.81 -15.30
C LYS A 59 6.08 -16.46 -16.38
#